data_a13974532284c9aa38baa5a126e7b800
#
_entry.id   a13974532284c9aa38baa5a126e7b800
#
_cell.length_a   1.000
_cell.length_b   1.000
_cell.length_c   1.000
_cell.angle_alpha   90.00
_cell.angle_beta   90.00
_cell.angle_gamma   90.00
#
_symmetry.space_group_name_H-M   'P 1'
#
loop_
_entity.id
_entity.type
_entity.pdbx_description
1 polymer ?
#
loop_
_entity_poly.entity_id
_entity_poly.type
_entity_poly.pdbx_seq_one_letter_code
_entity_poly.pdbx_strand_id
1 'polypeptide(L)'
;MTAAAVITGLGSALPPDRISNEQLVREGLDTSDAWIRARTGIHSRHRVRPGTATGDLAVAAGRGALESAGAHDAGLLILATTTPDRRCPATAPELAARLGMTGTPAFDLAAVCSGFVYAAAVASALLLAGGYDSVLLVAAETYSTIVDPRDRETAVIFGDGAGAAYLTRGDLRDPGALVHFDLGSDGTGSDLITIPAGGSSSPYTDELPRQERYFRMRGREVYARAVRQMAASSRTVLDRAGWPTDSVAAFVAHQANQRILDSVADRLGIPPERCHGNLREVGNTAAASLPLALADTAVRGAVRPGARTLLTAFGGGLTWGSIAMTWPEAKPVRHTPQPRTTHKEFDSCLPSTTTS
;
A
#
# COMPACT_ATOMS: atom_id res chain seq x y z
N MET A 1 21.60 8.16 22.98
CA MET A 1 20.34 8.50 22.26
C MET A 1 20.12 7.41 21.23
N THR A 2 19.01 6.73 21.30
CA THR A 2 18.64 5.64 20.39
C THR A 2 17.88 6.26 19.21
N ALA A 3 18.58 6.49 18.08
CA ALA A 3 17.98 7.08 16.88
C ALA A 3 16.94 6.14 16.26
N ALA A 4 15.86 6.70 15.73
CA ALA A 4 14.80 6.01 15.01
C ALA A 4 14.38 6.80 13.79
N ALA A 5 13.80 6.11 12.80
CA ALA A 5 12.97 6.78 11.82
C ALA A 5 11.59 7.04 12.44
N VAL A 6 11.07 8.24 12.26
CA VAL A 6 9.81 8.69 12.87
C VAL A 6 8.84 9.14 11.78
N ILE A 7 7.61 8.66 11.83
CA ILE A 7 6.52 9.14 10.96
C ILE A 7 6.03 10.47 11.51
N THR A 8 6.29 11.56 10.79
CA THR A 8 5.91 12.93 11.15
C THR A 8 4.80 13.51 10.27
N GLY A 9 4.44 12.83 9.16
CA GLY A 9 3.34 13.21 8.30
C GLY A 9 2.64 12.01 7.71
N LEU A 10 1.32 12.11 7.49
CA LEU A 10 0.49 11.08 6.87
C LEU A 10 -0.37 11.70 5.77
N GLY A 11 -0.43 11.05 4.62
CA GLY A 11 -1.27 11.45 3.50
C GLY A 11 -2.10 10.29 2.95
N SER A 12 -3.24 10.60 2.36
CA SER A 12 -4.09 9.58 1.74
C SER A 12 -4.81 10.11 0.51
N ALA A 13 -5.10 9.22 -0.42
CA ALA A 13 -5.90 9.51 -1.59
C ALA A 13 -6.75 8.30 -1.97
N LEU A 14 -8.02 8.53 -2.24
CA LEU A 14 -8.95 7.53 -2.76
C LEU A 14 -9.59 8.08 -4.04
N PRO A 15 -9.77 7.25 -5.07
CA PRO A 15 -10.60 7.62 -6.22
C PRO A 15 -11.98 8.09 -5.78
N PRO A 16 -12.60 9.07 -6.47
CA PRO A 16 -13.92 9.56 -6.10
C PRO A 16 -15.04 8.51 -6.25
N ASP A 17 -14.86 7.55 -7.16
CA ASP A 17 -15.89 6.56 -7.45
C ASP A 17 -15.85 5.42 -6.41
N ARG A 18 -16.84 5.47 -5.51
CA ARG A 18 -17.08 4.41 -4.53
C ARG A 18 -18.04 3.38 -5.13
N ILE A 19 -17.57 2.15 -5.25
CA ILE A 19 -18.30 1.03 -5.86
C ILE A 19 -18.87 0.14 -4.75
N SER A 20 -20.18 0.06 -4.63
CA SER A 20 -20.85 -0.86 -3.68
C SER A 20 -20.86 -2.30 -4.22
N ASN A 21 -21.17 -3.26 -3.34
CA ASN A 21 -21.33 -4.66 -3.75
C ASN A 21 -22.50 -4.81 -4.73
N GLU A 22 -23.61 -4.09 -4.51
CA GLU A 22 -24.77 -4.11 -5.41
C GLU A 22 -24.43 -3.54 -6.79
N GLN A 23 -23.49 -2.61 -6.87
CA GLN A 23 -23.03 -2.09 -8.17
C GLN A 23 -22.26 -3.17 -8.95
N LEU A 24 -21.39 -3.97 -8.28
CA LEU A 24 -20.72 -5.10 -8.95
C LEU A 24 -21.71 -6.11 -9.51
N VAL A 25 -22.81 -6.39 -8.78
CA VAL A 25 -23.88 -7.25 -9.26
C VAL A 25 -24.57 -6.65 -10.49
N ARG A 26 -24.88 -5.34 -10.47
CA ARG A 26 -25.47 -4.64 -11.66
C ARG A 26 -24.52 -4.61 -12.85
N GLU A 27 -23.21 -4.61 -12.63
CA GLU A 27 -22.17 -4.70 -13.66
C GLU A 27 -22.03 -6.14 -14.24
N GLY A 28 -22.83 -7.10 -13.74
CA GLY A 28 -22.92 -8.46 -14.27
C GLY A 28 -22.06 -9.50 -13.56
N LEU A 29 -21.48 -9.17 -12.40
CA LEU A 29 -20.73 -10.14 -11.63
C LEU A 29 -21.69 -11.10 -10.90
N ASP A 30 -21.51 -12.42 -11.11
CA ASP A 30 -22.34 -13.48 -10.50
C ASP A 30 -22.03 -13.61 -8.99
N THR A 31 -22.63 -12.74 -8.18
CA THR A 31 -22.45 -12.66 -6.74
C THR A 31 -23.63 -11.96 -6.06
N SER A 32 -23.54 -11.72 -4.75
CA SER A 32 -24.49 -10.89 -3.99
C SER A 32 -23.77 -10.11 -2.89
N ASP A 33 -24.36 -8.99 -2.44
CA ASP A 33 -23.83 -8.21 -1.32
C ASP A 33 -23.66 -9.08 -0.06
N ALA A 34 -24.66 -9.91 0.26
CA ALA A 34 -24.61 -10.82 1.40
C ALA A 34 -23.42 -11.81 1.31
N TRP A 35 -23.18 -12.37 0.11
CA TRP A 35 -22.07 -13.30 -0.12
C TRP A 35 -20.72 -12.60 0.05
N ILE A 36 -20.55 -11.40 -0.55
CA ILE A 36 -19.29 -10.63 -0.46
C ILE A 36 -19.00 -10.28 1.00
N ARG A 37 -19.96 -9.72 1.72
CA ARG A 37 -19.79 -9.37 3.15
C ARG A 37 -19.42 -10.57 4.01
N ALA A 38 -20.13 -11.66 3.86
CA ALA A 38 -19.87 -12.89 4.63
C ALA A 38 -18.49 -13.50 4.37
N ARG A 39 -17.96 -13.32 3.14
CA ARG A 39 -16.66 -13.87 2.74
C ARG A 39 -15.49 -12.96 3.01
N THR A 40 -15.68 -11.65 2.88
CA THR A 40 -14.59 -10.66 2.85
C THR A 40 -14.68 -9.60 3.93
N GLY A 41 -15.87 -9.33 4.47
CA GLY A 41 -16.14 -8.16 5.31
C GLY A 41 -16.26 -6.84 4.54
N ILE A 42 -16.10 -6.84 3.20
CA ILE A 42 -16.07 -5.64 2.36
C ILE A 42 -17.49 -5.23 1.97
N HIS A 43 -17.82 -3.95 2.13
CA HIS A 43 -19.10 -3.35 1.74
C HIS A 43 -18.97 -2.50 0.49
N SER A 44 -17.81 -1.89 0.30
CA SER A 44 -17.49 -1.08 -0.89
C SER A 44 -15.97 -1.03 -1.12
N ARG A 45 -15.59 -0.57 -2.29
CA ARG A 45 -14.21 -0.23 -2.68
C ARG A 45 -14.23 1.03 -3.52
N HIS A 46 -13.04 1.58 -3.75
CA HIS A 46 -12.86 2.68 -4.68
C HIS A 46 -12.25 2.17 -5.98
N ARG A 47 -12.61 2.79 -7.09
CA ARG A 47 -12.11 2.42 -8.43
C ARG A 47 -11.71 3.68 -9.18
N VAL A 48 -10.56 3.66 -9.84
CA VAL A 48 -10.15 4.74 -10.73
C VAL A 48 -11.02 4.80 -11.98
N ARG A 49 -11.19 6.01 -12.51
CA ARG A 49 -11.78 6.21 -13.84
C ARG A 49 -10.75 5.94 -14.94
N PRO A 50 -11.18 5.57 -16.14
CA PRO A 50 -10.28 5.51 -17.29
C PRO A 50 -9.45 6.80 -17.42
N GLY A 51 -8.14 6.65 -17.63
CA GLY A 51 -7.21 7.77 -17.70
C GLY A 51 -6.59 8.22 -16.38
N THR A 52 -7.02 7.65 -15.24
CA THR A 52 -6.38 7.87 -13.94
C THR A 52 -5.37 6.75 -13.69
N ALA A 53 -4.13 7.11 -13.44
CA ALA A 53 -3.03 6.17 -13.20
C ALA A 53 -2.64 6.09 -11.72
N THR A 54 -1.82 5.10 -11.36
CA THR A 54 -1.28 4.94 -10.00
C THR A 54 -0.49 6.17 -9.55
N GLY A 55 0.29 6.78 -10.45
CA GLY A 55 1.02 8.01 -10.18
C GLY A 55 0.12 9.19 -9.80
N ASP A 56 -1.12 9.25 -10.30
CA ASP A 56 -2.07 10.32 -9.93
C ASP A 56 -2.53 10.19 -8.47
N LEU A 57 -2.80 8.94 -8.04
CA LEU A 57 -3.10 8.64 -6.64
C LEU A 57 -1.90 8.93 -5.75
N ALA A 58 -0.70 8.52 -6.19
CA ALA A 58 0.55 8.71 -5.46
C ALA A 58 0.87 10.19 -5.23
N VAL A 59 0.67 11.06 -6.26
CA VAL A 59 0.85 12.51 -6.12
C VAL A 59 -0.08 13.09 -5.06
N ALA A 60 -1.35 12.70 -5.07
CA ALA A 60 -2.33 13.20 -4.10
C ALA A 60 -1.96 12.77 -2.67
N ALA A 61 -1.63 11.49 -2.45
CA ALA A 61 -1.23 11.00 -1.13
C ALA A 61 0.11 11.61 -0.66
N GLY A 62 1.11 11.69 -1.55
CA GLY A 62 2.41 12.29 -1.24
C GLY A 62 2.32 13.76 -0.86
N ARG A 63 1.51 14.55 -1.59
CA ARG A 63 1.23 15.96 -1.23
C ARG A 63 0.59 16.05 0.14
N GLY A 64 -0.38 15.18 0.46
CA GLY A 64 -0.99 15.13 1.78
C GLY A 64 0.00 14.83 2.89
N ALA A 65 0.96 13.92 2.67
CA ALA A 65 1.97 13.59 3.67
C ALA A 65 2.96 14.76 3.89
N LEU A 66 3.38 15.44 2.82
CA LEU A 66 4.21 16.65 2.91
C LEU A 66 3.49 17.75 3.69
N GLU A 67 2.24 18.04 3.33
CA GLU A 67 1.40 19.04 4.04
C GLU A 67 1.22 18.69 5.51
N SER A 68 0.92 17.43 5.83
CA SER A 68 0.78 16.91 7.19
C SER A 68 2.05 17.09 8.01
N ALA A 69 3.22 16.97 7.40
CA ALA A 69 4.52 17.16 8.04
C ALA A 69 4.97 18.64 8.09
N GLY A 70 4.25 19.55 7.44
CA GLY A 70 4.71 20.94 7.25
C GLY A 70 5.97 21.04 6.38
N ALA A 71 6.19 20.07 5.48
CA ALA A 71 7.35 19.97 4.60
C ALA A 71 6.97 20.32 3.16
N HIS A 72 7.96 20.78 2.37
CA HIS A 72 7.78 21.10 0.95
C HIS A 72 8.51 20.10 0.04
N ASP A 73 9.48 19.39 0.57
CA ASP A 73 10.33 18.41 -0.13
C ASP A 73 10.71 17.24 0.76
N ALA A 74 11.45 16.29 0.21
CA ALA A 74 12.09 15.20 0.94
C ALA A 74 13.45 14.89 0.32
N GLY A 75 14.39 14.38 1.13
CA GLY A 75 15.71 13.98 0.67
C GLY A 75 15.68 12.74 -0.24
N LEU A 76 14.66 11.90 -0.10
CA LEU A 76 14.45 10.67 -0.88
C LEU A 76 12.95 10.40 -1.05
N LEU A 77 12.56 9.87 -2.20
CA LEU A 77 11.20 9.35 -2.45
C LEU A 77 11.23 7.85 -2.75
N ILE A 78 10.41 7.07 -2.04
CA ILE A 78 10.20 5.64 -2.30
C ILE A 78 8.73 5.42 -2.63
N LEU A 79 8.45 4.79 -3.78
CA LEU A 79 7.10 4.38 -4.17
C LEU A 79 6.98 2.86 -4.08
N ALA A 80 6.14 2.35 -3.18
CA ALA A 80 5.76 0.95 -3.14
C ALA A 80 4.53 0.73 -4.04
N THR A 81 4.67 -0.04 -5.10
CA THR A 81 3.58 -0.34 -6.04
C THR A 81 3.77 -1.67 -6.76
N THR A 82 2.64 -2.31 -7.11
CA THR A 82 2.54 -3.46 -8.00
C THR A 82 1.98 -3.05 -9.37
N THR A 83 1.40 -1.86 -9.43
CA THR A 83 0.72 -1.31 -10.61
C THR A 83 1.40 0.00 -11.07
N PRO A 84 2.70 -0.05 -11.46
CA PRO A 84 3.39 1.15 -11.93
C PRO A 84 2.72 1.71 -13.20
N ASP A 85 2.83 3.01 -13.44
CA ASP A 85 2.24 3.66 -14.60
C ASP A 85 2.73 3.06 -15.93
N ARG A 86 3.94 2.52 -15.94
CA ARG A 86 4.55 1.81 -17.08
C ARG A 86 5.63 0.84 -16.58
N ARG A 87 5.96 -0.16 -17.42
CA ARG A 87 7.02 -1.13 -17.07
C ARG A 87 8.41 -0.51 -16.97
N CYS A 88 8.65 0.55 -17.73
CA CYS A 88 9.91 1.31 -17.80
C CYS A 88 9.61 2.70 -18.35
N PRO A 89 10.14 3.76 -17.73
CA PRO A 89 10.91 3.80 -16.48
C PRO A 89 10.05 3.55 -15.23
N ALA A 90 10.66 3.58 -14.03
CA ALA A 90 9.97 3.60 -12.75
C ALA A 90 9.05 4.83 -12.63
N THR A 91 7.99 4.72 -11.83
CA THR A 91 7.00 5.80 -11.63
C THR A 91 7.50 6.87 -10.65
N ALA A 92 8.32 6.50 -9.67
CA ALA A 92 8.77 7.40 -8.59
C ALA A 92 9.50 8.65 -9.06
N PRO A 93 10.38 8.65 -10.09
CA PRO A 93 11.03 9.89 -10.56
C PRO A 93 10.03 10.91 -11.11
N GLU A 94 9.00 10.45 -11.84
CA GLU A 94 7.94 11.34 -12.34
C GLU A 94 7.06 11.84 -11.19
N LEU A 95 6.77 10.98 -10.21
CA LEU A 95 6.06 11.36 -8.98
C LEU A 95 6.82 12.49 -8.25
N ALA A 96 8.14 12.37 -8.06
CA ALA A 96 8.96 13.40 -7.44
C ALA A 96 8.87 14.73 -8.19
N ALA A 97 9.01 14.70 -9.51
CA ALA A 97 8.90 15.91 -10.35
C ALA A 97 7.51 16.57 -10.22
N ARG A 98 6.43 15.80 -10.22
CA ARG A 98 5.05 16.29 -10.06
C ARG A 98 4.76 16.86 -8.66
N LEU A 99 5.52 16.47 -7.66
CA LEU A 99 5.50 17.06 -6.31
C LEU A 99 6.40 18.29 -6.18
N GLY A 100 7.08 18.70 -7.24
CA GLY A 100 8.02 19.84 -7.23
C GLY A 100 9.42 19.47 -6.74
N MET A 101 9.72 18.19 -6.55
CA MET A 101 10.97 17.66 -6.01
C MET A 101 11.92 17.17 -7.12
N THR A 102 12.10 17.98 -8.18
CA THR A 102 13.00 17.65 -9.28
C THR A 102 14.44 17.54 -8.78
N GLY A 103 15.12 16.42 -9.12
CA GLY A 103 16.48 16.13 -8.67
C GLY A 103 16.53 15.30 -7.37
N THR A 104 15.42 15.11 -6.66
CA THR A 104 15.35 14.20 -5.52
C THR A 104 15.52 12.75 -6.01
N PRO A 105 16.43 11.96 -5.40
CA PRO A 105 16.52 10.53 -5.66
C PRO A 105 15.16 9.86 -5.44
N ALA A 106 14.73 9.02 -6.40
CA ALA A 106 13.44 8.38 -6.34
C ALA A 106 13.47 7.02 -7.04
N PHE A 107 12.83 6.01 -6.44
CA PHE A 107 12.73 4.66 -6.99
C PHE A 107 11.45 3.93 -6.56
N ASP A 108 11.01 2.96 -7.40
CA ASP A 108 9.92 2.07 -7.08
C ASP A 108 10.44 0.84 -6.31
N LEU A 109 9.61 0.33 -5.37
CA LEU A 109 9.86 -0.89 -4.63
C LEU A 109 8.70 -1.86 -4.84
N ALA A 110 9.00 -3.10 -5.24
CA ALA A 110 8.01 -4.15 -5.48
C ALA A 110 8.07 -5.23 -4.39
N ALA A 111 7.05 -5.30 -3.54
CA ALA A 111 6.82 -6.39 -2.58
C ALA A 111 5.31 -6.62 -2.37
N VAL A 112 4.51 -6.35 -3.38
CA VAL A 112 3.06 -6.51 -3.42
C VAL A 112 2.41 -5.91 -2.14
N CYS A 113 1.51 -6.64 -1.46
CA CYS A 113 0.81 -6.14 -0.28
C CYS A 113 1.71 -5.85 0.94
N SER A 114 2.92 -6.41 1.01
CA SER A 114 3.91 -6.08 2.04
C SER A 114 4.80 -4.87 1.67
N GLY A 115 4.55 -4.25 0.51
CA GLY A 115 5.38 -3.17 -0.04
C GLY A 115 5.61 -2.01 0.92
N PHE A 116 4.57 -1.55 1.64
CA PHE A 116 4.73 -0.49 2.63
C PHE A 116 5.69 -0.88 3.77
N VAL A 117 5.60 -2.11 4.30
CA VAL A 117 6.46 -2.60 5.38
C VAL A 117 7.92 -2.68 4.92
N TYR A 118 8.16 -3.24 3.73
CA TYR A 118 9.49 -3.32 3.14
C TYR A 118 10.08 -1.93 2.88
N ALA A 119 9.29 -1.04 2.29
CA ALA A 119 9.72 0.33 1.99
C ALA A 119 9.99 1.14 3.27
N ALA A 120 9.20 0.94 4.34
CA ALA A 120 9.45 1.56 5.65
C ALA A 120 10.76 1.06 6.28
N ALA A 121 11.09 -0.23 6.13
CA ALA A 121 12.37 -0.77 6.60
C ALA A 121 13.57 -0.18 5.82
N VAL A 122 13.46 -0.06 4.49
CA VAL A 122 14.47 0.58 3.64
C VAL A 122 14.63 2.06 4.00
N ALA A 123 13.52 2.79 4.13
CA ALA A 123 13.52 4.21 4.52
C ALA A 123 14.21 4.41 5.89
N SER A 124 13.85 3.57 6.88
CA SER A 124 14.45 3.61 8.22
C SER A 124 15.95 3.37 8.15
N ALA A 125 16.40 2.35 7.42
CA ALA A 125 17.83 2.05 7.28
C ALA A 125 18.60 3.21 6.64
N LEU A 126 18.07 3.84 5.60
CA LEU A 126 18.70 4.96 4.88
C LEU A 126 18.77 6.24 5.74
N LEU A 127 17.71 6.53 6.51
CA LEU A 127 17.69 7.64 7.47
C LEU A 127 18.72 7.43 8.59
N LEU A 128 18.79 6.22 9.16
CA LEU A 128 19.69 5.92 10.26
C LEU A 128 21.16 5.84 9.82
N ALA A 129 21.42 5.45 8.58
CA ALA A 129 22.75 5.52 7.98
C ALA A 129 23.25 6.96 7.74
N GLY A 130 22.36 7.98 7.87
CA GLY A 130 22.70 9.39 7.67
C GLY A 130 22.84 9.79 6.22
N GLY A 131 22.33 8.97 5.27
CA GLY A 131 22.36 9.30 3.84
C GLY A 131 21.31 10.34 3.44
N TYR A 132 20.24 10.47 4.25
CA TYR A 132 19.12 11.40 4.00
C TYR A 132 18.58 11.92 5.34
N ASP A 133 18.06 13.14 5.34
CA ASP A 133 17.41 13.76 6.51
C ASP A 133 15.90 13.45 6.56
N SER A 134 15.30 13.16 5.41
CA SER A 134 13.89 12.84 5.30
C SER A 134 13.61 11.88 4.13
N VAL A 135 12.51 11.12 4.25
CA VAL A 135 12.02 10.21 3.20
C VAL A 135 10.52 10.40 3.04
N LEU A 136 10.07 10.64 1.81
CA LEU A 136 8.66 10.51 1.45
C LEU A 136 8.41 9.09 0.97
N LEU A 137 7.73 8.29 1.77
CA LEU A 137 7.29 6.94 1.46
C LEU A 137 5.84 6.97 0.99
N VAL A 138 5.62 6.58 -0.26
CA VAL A 138 4.27 6.46 -0.85
C VAL A 138 3.99 5.01 -1.17
N ALA A 139 2.78 4.54 -0.91
CA ALA A 139 2.27 3.28 -1.42
C ALA A 139 0.98 3.56 -2.20
N ALA A 140 0.94 3.15 -3.47
CA ALA A 140 -0.17 3.48 -4.36
C ALA A 140 -0.48 2.32 -5.31
N GLU A 141 -1.78 2.06 -5.53
CA GLU A 141 -2.23 0.92 -6.31
C GLU A 141 -3.51 1.23 -7.09
N THR A 142 -3.57 0.74 -8.32
CA THR A 142 -4.76 0.69 -9.16
C THR A 142 -5.08 -0.75 -9.55
N TYR A 143 -5.39 -1.58 -8.54
CA TYR A 143 -5.65 -3.02 -8.73
C TYR A 143 -6.83 -3.30 -9.66
N SER A 144 -7.80 -2.37 -9.76
CA SER A 144 -8.91 -2.48 -10.70
C SER A 144 -8.47 -2.61 -12.16
N THR A 145 -7.23 -2.19 -12.49
CA THR A 145 -6.65 -2.27 -13.84
C THR A 145 -6.05 -3.64 -14.18
N ILE A 146 -5.72 -4.45 -13.17
CA ILE A 146 -5.05 -5.74 -13.33
C ILE A 146 -5.90 -6.94 -12.90
N VAL A 147 -7.02 -6.71 -12.22
CA VAL A 147 -8.00 -7.75 -11.85
C VAL A 147 -8.98 -7.98 -13.00
N ASP A 148 -9.31 -9.24 -13.30
CA ASP A 148 -10.39 -9.54 -14.26
C ASP A 148 -11.75 -9.15 -13.64
N PRO A 149 -12.50 -8.17 -14.21
CA PRO A 149 -13.77 -7.74 -13.66
C PRO A 149 -14.87 -8.84 -13.71
N ARG A 150 -14.63 -9.94 -14.42
CA ARG A 150 -15.52 -11.11 -14.48
C ARG A 150 -15.16 -12.21 -13.49
N ASP A 151 -14.01 -12.09 -12.81
CA ASP A 151 -13.62 -13.06 -11.78
C ASP A 151 -14.20 -12.65 -10.43
N ARG A 152 -15.26 -13.36 -10.01
CA ARG A 152 -15.92 -13.10 -8.71
C ARG A 152 -15.05 -13.36 -7.49
N GLU A 153 -13.93 -14.09 -7.62
CA GLU A 153 -13.05 -14.39 -6.49
C GLU A 153 -12.12 -13.22 -6.17
N THR A 154 -11.72 -12.45 -7.19
CA THR A 154 -10.79 -11.33 -7.03
C THR A 154 -11.46 -9.97 -7.19
N ALA A 155 -12.38 -9.78 -8.13
CA ALA A 155 -13.03 -8.49 -8.40
C ALA A 155 -13.81 -7.93 -7.19
N VAL A 156 -14.30 -8.79 -6.29
CA VAL A 156 -15.03 -8.38 -5.07
C VAL A 156 -14.11 -7.91 -3.95
N ILE A 157 -12.79 -8.16 -4.06
CA ILE A 157 -11.83 -7.92 -2.97
C ILE A 157 -11.14 -6.57 -3.15
N PHE A 158 -10.59 -6.33 -4.35
CA PHE A 158 -9.64 -5.26 -4.56
C PHE A 158 -10.30 -3.91 -4.83
N GLY A 159 -9.63 -2.86 -4.32
CA GLY A 159 -9.90 -1.46 -4.58
C GLY A 159 -8.60 -0.71 -4.89
N ASP A 160 -8.76 0.53 -5.34
CA ASP A 160 -7.68 1.44 -5.68
C ASP A 160 -7.51 2.49 -4.60
N GLY A 161 -6.27 2.93 -4.39
CA GLY A 161 -5.96 3.97 -3.42
C GLY A 161 -4.48 4.20 -3.23
N ALA A 162 -4.14 5.24 -2.51
CA ALA A 162 -2.79 5.56 -2.11
C ALA A 162 -2.74 6.08 -0.68
N GLY A 163 -1.68 5.71 0.03
CA GLY A 163 -1.34 6.30 1.31
C GLY A 163 0.14 6.63 1.36
N ALA A 164 0.51 7.63 2.13
CA ALA A 164 1.88 8.09 2.24
C ALA A 164 2.26 8.42 3.69
N ALA A 165 3.54 8.24 3.99
CA ALA A 165 4.16 8.64 5.23
C ALA A 165 5.39 9.52 4.96
N TYR A 166 5.51 10.63 5.65
CA TYR A 166 6.74 11.40 5.70
C TYR A 166 7.55 11.00 6.92
N LEU A 167 8.80 10.60 6.70
CA LEU A 167 9.68 10.10 7.74
C LEU A 167 10.88 11.00 7.92
N THR A 168 11.25 11.24 9.16
CA THR A 168 12.46 11.97 9.57
C THR A 168 13.27 11.17 10.57
N ARG A 169 14.49 11.59 10.82
CA ARG A 169 15.28 11.05 11.93
C ARG A 169 14.83 11.65 13.26
N GLY A 170 14.63 10.80 14.26
CA GLY A 170 14.23 11.18 15.62
C GLY A 170 14.75 10.18 16.65
N ASP A 171 14.05 10.08 17.81
CA ASP A 171 14.37 9.18 18.92
C ASP A 171 13.32 8.06 19.03
N LEU A 172 13.69 6.90 19.57
CA LEU A 172 12.76 5.78 19.81
C LEU A 172 11.59 6.12 20.75
N ARG A 173 11.68 7.21 21.49
CA ARG A 173 10.61 7.70 22.38
C ARG A 173 9.62 8.63 21.70
N ASP A 174 9.93 9.09 20.51
CA ASP A 174 9.06 10.01 19.79
C ASP A 174 7.79 9.28 19.32
N PRO A 175 6.62 9.94 19.35
CA PRO A 175 5.44 9.44 18.67
C PRO A 175 5.71 9.25 17.17
N GLY A 176 5.38 8.06 16.64
CA GLY A 176 5.67 7.72 15.25
C GLY A 176 6.98 6.97 15.02
N ALA A 177 7.75 6.69 16.08
CA ALA A 177 9.03 5.98 15.96
C ALA A 177 8.81 4.54 15.45
N LEU A 178 9.56 4.17 14.42
CA LEU A 178 9.67 2.79 13.92
C LEU A 178 10.74 2.07 14.75
N VAL A 179 10.29 1.16 15.61
CA VAL A 179 11.14 0.58 16.67
C VAL A 179 11.91 -0.65 16.19
N HIS A 180 11.18 -1.63 15.62
CA HIS A 180 11.75 -2.86 15.08
C HIS A 180 10.99 -3.35 13.86
N PHE A 181 11.72 -4.09 13.02
CA PHE A 181 11.21 -4.74 11.82
C PHE A 181 11.49 -6.24 11.85
N ASP A 182 10.60 -7.01 11.26
CA ASP A 182 10.80 -8.38 10.84
C ASP A 182 10.31 -8.53 9.40
N LEU A 183 11.17 -9.03 8.52
CA LEU A 183 10.87 -9.22 7.10
C LEU A 183 11.20 -10.65 6.71
N GLY A 184 10.45 -11.21 5.76
CA GLY A 184 10.73 -12.53 5.23
C GLY A 184 10.07 -12.77 3.88
N SER A 185 10.60 -13.77 3.16
CA SER A 185 10.09 -14.18 1.86
C SER A 185 10.18 -15.69 1.65
N ASP A 186 9.32 -16.22 0.78
CA ASP A 186 9.29 -17.61 0.35
C ASP A 186 8.92 -17.72 -1.14
N GLY A 187 9.92 -17.76 -2.00
CA GLY A 187 9.76 -17.84 -3.47
C GLY A 187 9.14 -19.15 -3.95
N THR A 188 9.06 -20.20 -3.11
CA THR A 188 8.42 -21.48 -3.49
C THR A 188 6.91 -21.36 -3.68
N GLY A 189 6.31 -20.26 -3.19
CA GLY A 189 4.89 -19.92 -3.34
C GLY A 189 4.60 -18.81 -4.35
N SER A 190 5.52 -18.49 -5.26
CA SER A 190 5.41 -17.36 -6.19
C SER A 190 4.18 -17.41 -7.11
N ASP A 191 3.67 -18.60 -7.41
CA ASP A 191 2.48 -18.81 -8.24
C ASP A 191 1.15 -18.70 -7.48
N LEU A 192 1.18 -18.54 -6.16
CA LEU A 192 -0.03 -18.44 -5.33
C LEU A 192 -0.73 -17.07 -5.45
N ILE A 193 0.04 -16.03 -5.75
CA ILE A 193 -0.43 -14.65 -5.98
C ILE A 193 0.39 -14.11 -7.16
N THR A 194 -0.20 -14.04 -8.35
CA THR A 194 0.58 -13.77 -9.56
C THR A 194 -0.25 -13.17 -10.69
N ILE A 195 0.41 -12.47 -11.61
CA ILE A 195 -0.03 -12.26 -12.99
C ILE A 195 0.94 -13.06 -13.84
N PRO A 196 0.51 -14.17 -14.49
CA PRO A 196 1.45 -15.09 -15.14
C PRO A 196 2.21 -14.50 -16.31
N ALA A 197 1.55 -13.64 -17.10
CA ALA A 197 2.13 -13.04 -18.29
C ALA A 197 2.47 -11.56 -18.11
N GLY A 198 3.27 -11.04 -19.01
CA GLY A 198 3.65 -9.63 -19.06
C GLY A 198 5.05 -9.33 -18.52
N GLY A 199 5.73 -10.31 -17.94
CA GLY A 199 7.15 -10.23 -17.57
C GLY A 199 8.07 -10.80 -18.64
N SER A 200 9.38 -10.82 -18.35
CA SER A 200 10.42 -11.34 -19.26
C SER A 200 10.34 -12.86 -19.49
N SER A 201 9.82 -13.60 -18.49
CA SER A 201 9.65 -15.06 -18.58
C SER A 201 8.44 -15.47 -19.43
N SER A 202 7.43 -14.61 -19.54
CA SER A 202 6.20 -14.84 -20.31
C SER A 202 5.72 -13.50 -20.88
N PRO A 203 6.30 -13.01 -21.99
CA PRO A 203 5.88 -11.77 -22.63
C PRO A 203 4.42 -11.82 -23.10
N TYR A 204 3.76 -10.67 -23.21
CA TYR A 204 2.42 -10.63 -23.82
C TYR A 204 2.49 -11.02 -25.29
N THR A 205 1.56 -11.92 -25.70
CA THR A 205 1.25 -12.23 -27.08
C THR A 205 -0.28 -12.17 -27.29
N ASP A 206 -0.72 -12.03 -28.53
CA ASP A 206 -2.16 -11.98 -28.84
C ASP A 206 -2.87 -13.32 -28.56
N GLU A 207 -2.12 -14.43 -28.56
CA GLU A 207 -2.62 -15.79 -28.32
C GLU A 207 -2.76 -16.16 -26.84
N LEU A 208 -2.26 -15.32 -25.92
CA LEU A 208 -2.33 -15.62 -24.49
C LEU A 208 -3.77 -15.78 -24.00
N PRO A 209 -4.08 -16.87 -23.27
CA PRO A 209 -5.36 -17.04 -22.62
C PRO A 209 -5.69 -15.84 -21.71
N ARG A 210 -6.96 -15.42 -21.70
CA ARG A 210 -7.41 -14.25 -20.90
C ARG A 210 -6.94 -14.35 -19.45
N GLN A 211 -7.08 -15.49 -18.83
CA GLN A 211 -6.73 -15.73 -17.43
C GLN A 211 -5.24 -15.52 -17.10
N GLU A 212 -4.35 -15.54 -18.09
CA GLU A 212 -2.93 -15.30 -17.89
C GLU A 212 -2.55 -13.82 -17.93
N ARG A 213 -3.47 -12.99 -18.39
CA ARG A 213 -3.29 -11.53 -18.48
C ARG A 213 -3.68 -10.78 -17.22
N TYR A 214 -4.37 -11.45 -16.29
CA TYR A 214 -4.94 -10.85 -15.09
C TYR A 214 -4.35 -11.44 -13.83
N PHE A 215 -4.46 -10.68 -12.77
CA PHE A 215 -4.13 -11.10 -11.42
C PHE A 215 -4.98 -12.31 -11.00
N ARG A 216 -4.34 -13.29 -10.40
CA ARG A 216 -5.00 -14.46 -9.82
C ARG A 216 -4.40 -14.83 -8.47
N MET A 217 -5.21 -15.49 -7.62
CA MET A 217 -4.81 -15.87 -6.28
C MET A 217 -5.44 -17.21 -5.88
N ARG A 218 -4.64 -18.10 -5.28
CA ARG A 218 -5.13 -19.36 -4.69
C ARG A 218 -5.57 -19.10 -3.24
N GLY A 219 -6.78 -18.59 -3.06
CA GLY A 219 -7.26 -18.01 -1.82
C GLY A 219 -7.11 -18.88 -0.56
N ARG A 220 -7.33 -20.21 -0.62
CA ARG A 220 -7.20 -21.12 0.54
C ARG A 220 -5.75 -21.26 1.00
N GLU A 221 -4.82 -21.43 0.07
CA GLU A 221 -3.40 -21.61 0.36
C GLU A 221 -2.80 -20.29 0.87
N VAL A 222 -3.17 -19.18 0.24
CA VAL A 222 -2.80 -17.82 0.66
C VAL A 222 -3.26 -17.54 2.07
N TYR A 223 -4.53 -17.83 2.40
CA TYR A 223 -5.08 -17.66 3.75
C TYR A 223 -4.24 -18.36 4.83
N ALA A 224 -3.97 -19.65 4.63
CA ALA A 224 -3.23 -20.44 5.62
C ALA A 224 -1.80 -19.92 5.85
N ARG A 225 -1.11 -19.54 4.76
CA ARG A 225 0.24 -18.98 4.82
C ARG A 225 0.26 -17.57 5.42
N ALA A 226 -0.68 -16.71 5.02
CA ALA A 226 -0.81 -15.34 5.53
C ALA A 226 -1.01 -15.33 7.05
N VAL A 227 -2.00 -16.07 7.56
CA VAL A 227 -2.28 -16.14 9.01
C VAL A 227 -1.08 -16.65 9.80
N ARG A 228 -0.38 -17.68 9.29
CA ARG A 228 0.81 -18.23 9.94
C ARG A 228 1.97 -17.24 9.97
N GLN A 229 2.32 -16.66 8.80
CA GLN A 229 3.50 -15.80 8.68
C GLN A 229 3.32 -14.44 9.34
N MET A 230 2.13 -13.82 9.19
CA MET A 230 1.83 -12.56 9.86
C MET A 230 1.89 -12.72 11.38
N ALA A 231 1.30 -13.78 11.94
CA ALA A 231 1.35 -14.03 13.38
C ALA A 231 2.78 -14.33 13.87
N ALA A 232 3.56 -15.11 13.11
CA ALA A 232 4.95 -15.43 13.49
C ALA A 232 5.83 -14.17 13.45
N SER A 233 5.79 -13.41 12.35
CA SER A 233 6.53 -12.15 12.18
C SER A 233 6.14 -11.12 13.24
N SER A 234 4.85 -11.02 13.58
CA SER A 234 4.36 -10.14 14.65
C SER A 234 4.96 -10.49 16.01
N ARG A 235 5.03 -11.77 16.37
CA ARG A 235 5.69 -12.19 17.63
C ARG A 235 7.17 -11.84 17.61
N THR A 236 7.86 -12.18 16.53
CA THR A 236 9.30 -11.87 16.39
C THR A 236 9.59 -10.38 16.59
N VAL A 237 8.79 -9.49 16.01
CA VAL A 237 9.02 -8.04 16.13
C VAL A 237 8.66 -7.52 17.52
N LEU A 238 7.64 -8.08 18.17
CA LEU A 238 7.28 -7.74 19.56
C LEU A 238 8.35 -8.22 20.56
N ASP A 239 8.86 -9.44 20.39
CA ASP A 239 9.95 -9.99 21.21
C ASP A 239 11.20 -9.13 21.10
N ARG A 240 11.61 -8.71 19.89
CA ARG A 240 12.72 -7.79 19.67
C ARG A 240 12.51 -6.44 20.33
N ALA A 241 11.27 -5.95 20.35
CA ALA A 241 10.92 -4.69 21.01
C ALA A 241 10.81 -4.81 22.54
N GLY A 242 10.82 -6.03 23.09
CA GLY A 242 10.53 -6.28 24.50
C GLY A 242 9.10 -5.91 24.88
N TRP A 243 8.15 -6.03 23.94
CA TRP A 243 6.75 -5.66 24.14
C TRP A 243 5.90 -6.92 24.32
N PRO A 244 5.33 -7.16 25.50
CA PRO A 244 4.31 -8.19 25.64
C PRO A 244 3.07 -7.83 24.80
N THR A 245 2.41 -8.82 24.24
CA THR A 245 1.30 -8.63 23.30
C THR A 245 0.14 -7.82 23.91
N ASP A 246 -0.14 -8.01 25.18
CA ASP A 246 -1.17 -7.27 25.92
C ASP A 246 -0.86 -5.76 26.08
N SER A 247 0.40 -5.35 25.86
CA SER A 247 0.81 -3.95 25.85
C SER A 247 0.57 -3.24 24.51
N VAL A 248 0.22 -4.00 23.44
CA VAL A 248 -0.11 -3.44 22.12
C VAL A 248 -1.47 -2.74 22.20
N ALA A 249 -1.45 -1.42 22.05
CA ALA A 249 -2.66 -0.60 22.09
C ALA A 249 -3.38 -0.50 20.74
N ALA A 250 -2.64 -0.66 19.63
CA ALA A 250 -3.21 -0.66 18.29
C ALA A 250 -2.59 -1.75 17.42
N PHE A 251 -3.43 -2.51 16.73
CA PHE A 251 -3.06 -3.48 15.73
C PHE A 251 -3.64 -3.05 14.38
N VAL A 252 -2.78 -2.81 13.39
CA VAL A 252 -3.15 -2.46 12.03
C VAL A 252 -2.50 -3.45 11.08
N ALA A 253 -3.28 -4.40 10.57
CA ALA A 253 -2.80 -5.36 9.60
C ALA A 253 -3.14 -4.91 8.17
N HIS A 254 -2.41 -5.45 7.19
CA HIS A 254 -2.80 -5.35 5.78
C HIS A 254 -4.26 -5.73 5.59
N GLN A 255 -5.06 -4.85 4.99
CA GLN A 255 -6.51 -4.96 4.82
C GLN A 255 -6.87 -5.93 3.69
N ALA A 256 -6.51 -7.22 3.87
CA ALA A 256 -6.70 -8.23 2.83
C ALA A 256 -8.12 -8.79 2.79
N ASN A 257 -8.62 -9.24 3.94
CA ASN A 257 -9.88 -9.93 4.13
C ASN A 257 -10.17 -10.02 5.64
N GLN A 258 -11.40 -9.77 6.07
CA GLN A 258 -11.75 -9.75 7.51
C GLN A 258 -11.39 -11.04 8.23
N ARG A 259 -11.58 -12.20 7.58
CA ARG A 259 -11.22 -13.49 8.19
C ARG A 259 -9.74 -13.65 8.48
N ILE A 260 -8.88 -13.09 7.61
CA ILE A 260 -7.42 -13.10 7.87
C ILE A 260 -7.11 -12.19 9.04
N LEU A 261 -7.69 -10.98 9.07
CA LEU A 261 -7.51 -10.00 10.15
C LEU A 261 -7.88 -10.62 11.51
N ASP A 262 -9.09 -11.19 11.61
CA ASP A 262 -9.59 -11.83 12.82
C ASP A 262 -8.68 -12.98 13.25
N SER A 263 -8.31 -13.88 12.31
CA SER A 263 -7.48 -15.05 12.63
C SER A 263 -6.06 -14.69 13.06
N VAL A 264 -5.49 -13.58 12.56
CA VAL A 264 -4.18 -13.11 13.02
C VAL A 264 -4.30 -12.48 14.40
N ALA A 265 -5.31 -11.65 14.64
CA ALA A 265 -5.58 -11.03 15.94
C ALA A 265 -5.82 -12.10 17.02
N ASP A 266 -6.66 -13.10 16.74
CA ASP A 266 -6.96 -14.22 17.64
C ASP A 266 -5.68 -15.00 18.00
N ARG A 267 -4.83 -15.32 17.00
CA ARG A 267 -3.55 -16.02 17.24
C ARG A 267 -2.56 -15.22 18.08
N LEU A 268 -2.65 -13.90 18.03
CA LEU A 268 -1.83 -13.00 18.84
C LEU A 268 -2.45 -12.72 20.21
N GLY A 269 -3.74 -13.03 20.42
CA GLY A 269 -4.47 -12.65 21.62
C GLY A 269 -4.76 -11.14 21.69
N ILE A 270 -4.86 -10.47 20.54
CA ILE A 270 -5.20 -9.04 20.46
C ILE A 270 -6.72 -8.91 20.34
N PRO A 271 -7.39 -8.24 21.28
CA PRO A 271 -8.83 -8.13 21.28
C PRO A 271 -9.32 -7.16 20.17
N PRO A 272 -10.58 -7.37 19.67
CA PRO A 272 -11.13 -6.63 18.54
C PRO A 272 -11.11 -5.10 18.66
N GLU A 273 -11.28 -4.55 19.86
CA GLU A 273 -11.27 -3.11 20.12
C GLU A 273 -9.90 -2.44 19.89
N ARG A 274 -8.83 -3.24 19.80
CA ARG A 274 -7.49 -2.77 19.45
C ARG A 274 -7.15 -3.00 17.98
N CYS A 275 -8.05 -3.66 17.22
CA CYS A 275 -7.88 -3.90 15.79
C CYS A 275 -8.44 -2.72 15.00
N HIS A 276 -7.58 -2.05 14.23
CA HIS A 276 -7.96 -0.87 13.46
C HIS A 276 -7.76 -1.10 11.97
N GLY A 277 -8.64 -0.50 11.16
CA GLY A 277 -8.58 -0.64 9.70
C GLY A 277 -9.74 0.07 8.99
N ASN A 278 -9.79 -0.10 7.68
CA ASN A 278 -10.80 0.48 6.80
C ASN A 278 -11.27 -0.48 5.69
N LEU A 279 -10.97 -1.77 5.83
CA LEU A 279 -11.31 -2.80 4.84
C LEU A 279 -12.77 -2.74 4.39
N ARG A 280 -13.68 -2.50 5.33
CA ARG A 280 -15.12 -2.49 5.09
C ARG A 280 -15.53 -1.50 4.00
N GLU A 281 -14.94 -0.30 4.01
CA GLU A 281 -15.30 0.80 3.12
C GLU A 281 -14.38 0.91 1.89
N VAL A 282 -13.12 0.50 2.02
CA VAL A 282 -12.08 0.77 1.01
C VAL A 282 -11.70 -0.50 0.23
N GLY A 283 -11.94 -1.69 0.81
CA GLY A 283 -11.49 -2.96 0.25
C GLY A 283 -9.99 -3.17 0.41
N ASN A 284 -9.46 -4.15 -0.32
CA ASN A 284 -8.03 -4.45 -0.34
C ASN A 284 -7.32 -3.57 -1.37
N THR A 285 -6.54 -2.62 -0.91
CA THR A 285 -5.72 -1.72 -1.74
C THR A 285 -4.24 -2.13 -1.76
N ALA A 286 -3.95 -3.41 -1.60
CA ALA A 286 -2.61 -4.00 -1.64
C ALA A 286 -1.56 -3.23 -0.81
N ALA A 287 -0.47 -2.71 -1.41
CA ALA A 287 0.58 -1.98 -0.69
C ALA A 287 0.03 -0.72 0.01
N ALA A 288 -0.97 -0.04 -0.56
CA ALA A 288 -1.56 1.17 0.02
C ALA A 288 -2.42 0.92 1.26
N SER A 289 -2.79 -0.33 1.56
CA SER A 289 -3.76 -0.65 2.60
C SER A 289 -3.31 -0.24 4.00
N LEU A 290 -2.04 -0.47 4.36
CA LEU A 290 -1.51 -0.09 5.68
C LEU A 290 -1.49 1.44 5.88
N PRO A 291 -0.88 2.25 5.01
CA PRO A 291 -0.85 3.69 5.21
C PRO A 291 -2.25 4.34 5.10
N LEU A 292 -3.16 3.80 4.30
CA LEU A 292 -4.57 4.23 4.29
C LEU A 292 -5.27 3.91 5.61
N ALA A 293 -5.06 2.71 6.16
CA ALA A 293 -5.63 2.32 7.45
C ALA A 293 -5.06 3.16 8.61
N LEU A 294 -3.77 3.48 8.58
CA LEU A 294 -3.13 4.40 9.54
C LEU A 294 -3.78 5.79 9.46
N ALA A 295 -3.87 6.37 8.26
CA ALA A 295 -4.47 7.68 8.05
C ALA A 295 -5.94 7.72 8.52
N ASP A 296 -6.76 6.74 8.12
CA ASP A 296 -8.17 6.69 8.53
C ASP A 296 -8.35 6.50 10.04
N THR A 297 -7.48 5.70 10.67
CA THR A 297 -7.51 5.50 12.14
C THR A 297 -7.09 6.77 12.88
N ALA A 298 -6.08 7.49 12.37
CA ALA A 298 -5.64 8.76 12.95
C ALA A 298 -6.72 9.86 12.82
N VAL A 299 -7.43 9.95 11.68
CA VAL A 299 -8.56 10.86 11.51
C VAL A 299 -9.67 10.61 12.54
N ARG A 300 -9.93 9.33 12.88
CA ARG A 300 -10.91 8.95 13.90
C ARG A 300 -10.48 9.26 15.33
N GLY A 301 -9.19 9.59 15.55
CA GLY A 301 -8.64 9.82 16.89
C GLY A 301 -8.71 8.58 17.79
N ALA A 302 -8.75 7.37 17.20
CA ALA A 302 -8.96 6.11 17.92
C ALA A 302 -7.76 5.67 18.76
N VAL A 303 -6.57 6.16 18.44
CA VAL A 303 -5.30 5.78 19.08
C VAL A 303 -4.55 7.05 19.48
N ARG A 304 -4.06 7.10 20.71
CA ARG A 304 -3.29 8.25 21.21
C ARG A 304 -1.84 8.23 20.67
N PRO A 305 -1.21 9.39 20.43
CA PRO A 305 0.19 9.49 20.09
C PRO A 305 1.09 8.74 21.10
N GLY A 306 2.15 8.09 20.62
CA GLY A 306 3.09 7.31 21.44
C GLY A 306 2.57 5.93 21.86
N ALA A 307 1.34 5.55 21.55
CA ALA A 307 0.80 4.23 21.89
C ALA A 307 1.53 3.12 21.13
N ARG A 308 1.87 2.01 21.79
CA ARG A 308 2.49 0.83 21.17
C ARG A 308 1.59 0.26 20.07
N THR A 309 2.13 0.20 18.89
CA THR A 309 1.39 -0.17 17.67
C THR A 309 2.12 -1.28 16.93
N LEU A 310 1.37 -2.28 16.50
CA LEU A 310 1.86 -3.37 15.69
C LEU A 310 1.28 -3.26 14.29
N LEU A 311 2.15 -3.21 13.26
CA LEU A 311 1.77 -3.36 11.87
C LEU A 311 2.22 -4.72 11.36
N THR A 312 1.42 -5.35 10.46
CA THR A 312 1.82 -6.59 9.79
C THR A 312 1.20 -6.70 8.41
N ALA A 313 1.93 -7.30 7.48
CA ALA A 313 1.48 -7.53 6.11
C ALA A 313 1.98 -8.86 5.55
N PHE A 314 1.25 -9.37 4.56
CA PHE A 314 1.61 -10.53 3.76
C PHE A 314 1.16 -10.28 2.31
N GLY A 315 1.99 -10.64 1.35
CA GLY A 315 1.74 -10.41 -0.08
C GLY A 315 2.33 -11.48 -0.99
N GLY A 316 2.11 -11.26 -2.29
CA GLY A 316 2.72 -12.08 -3.35
C GLY A 316 4.24 -12.07 -3.27
N GLY A 317 4.84 -13.16 -3.74
CA GLY A 317 6.27 -13.33 -3.73
C GLY A 317 6.68 -14.74 -3.31
N LEU A 318 6.23 -15.34 -2.20
CA LEU A 318 5.53 -14.68 -1.09
C LEU A 318 6.46 -13.76 -0.31
N THR A 319 5.90 -12.67 0.23
CA THR A 319 6.63 -11.75 1.11
C THR A 319 5.77 -11.41 2.32
N TRP A 320 6.39 -11.16 3.47
CA TRP A 320 5.71 -10.71 4.69
C TRP A 320 6.61 -9.83 5.51
N GLY A 321 6.00 -9.11 6.43
CA GLY A 321 6.74 -8.36 7.43
C GLY A 321 5.86 -7.71 8.47
N SER A 322 6.50 -7.34 9.58
CA SER A 322 5.86 -6.65 10.70
C SER A 322 6.73 -5.50 11.20
N ILE A 323 6.09 -4.50 11.78
CA ILE A 323 6.73 -3.33 12.39
C ILE A 323 6.17 -3.15 13.80
N ALA A 324 7.04 -3.09 14.80
CA ALA A 324 6.73 -2.49 16.08
C ALA A 324 7.01 -0.99 15.99
N MET A 325 6.02 -0.15 16.25
CA MET A 325 6.14 1.31 16.21
C MET A 325 5.33 1.97 17.31
N THR A 326 5.60 3.24 17.58
CA THR A 326 4.70 4.07 18.38
C THR A 326 3.71 4.80 17.47
N TRP A 327 2.48 5.02 17.94
CA TRP A 327 1.46 5.74 17.12
C TRP A 327 1.90 7.19 16.86
N PRO A 328 1.82 7.67 15.60
CA PRO A 328 2.27 9.01 15.24
C PRO A 328 1.32 10.10 15.78
N GLU A 329 1.86 11.30 15.99
CA GLU A 329 1.07 12.50 16.30
C GLU A 329 0.55 13.18 15.02
N ALA A 330 1.03 12.77 13.85
CA ALA A 330 0.71 13.35 12.55
C ALA A 330 -0.81 13.42 12.31
N LYS A 331 -1.27 14.58 11.84
CA LYS A 331 -2.66 14.78 11.40
C LYS A 331 -2.75 14.48 9.90
N PRO A 332 -3.42 13.40 9.50
CA PRO A 332 -3.47 13.01 8.09
C PRO A 332 -4.16 14.06 7.21
N VAL A 333 -3.62 14.29 6.02
CA VAL A 333 -4.25 15.12 4.99
C VAL A 333 -4.68 14.22 3.82
N ARG A 334 -5.92 14.39 3.36
CA ARG A 334 -6.47 13.67 2.21
C ARG A 334 -6.68 14.61 1.04
N HIS A 335 -6.09 14.25 -0.10
CA HIS A 335 -6.35 14.92 -1.37
C HIS A 335 -7.13 14.02 -2.34
N THR A 336 -7.94 14.65 -3.20
CA THR A 336 -8.59 13.96 -4.31
C THR A 336 -7.60 13.85 -5.47
N PRO A 337 -7.40 12.63 -6.04
CA PRO A 337 -6.55 12.45 -7.19
C PRO A 337 -7.03 13.28 -8.39
N GLN A 338 -6.08 13.90 -9.10
CA GLN A 338 -6.34 14.61 -10.34
C GLN A 338 -5.67 13.84 -11.48
N PRO A 339 -6.42 13.40 -12.52
CA PRO A 339 -5.83 12.79 -13.70
C PRO A 339 -4.83 13.74 -14.36
N ARG A 340 -3.80 13.16 -14.99
CA ARG A 340 -2.85 13.95 -15.77
C ARG A 340 -3.59 14.75 -16.83
N THR A 341 -3.29 16.02 -16.95
CA THR A 341 -3.57 16.78 -18.15
C THR A 341 -2.64 16.22 -19.23
N THR A 342 -3.16 15.38 -20.13
CA THR A 342 -2.40 14.94 -21.29
C THR A 342 -2.19 16.15 -22.19
N HIS A 343 -1.07 16.85 -22.05
CA HIS A 343 -0.59 17.73 -23.11
C HIS A 343 -0.25 16.84 -24.31
N LYS A 344 -1.19 16.70 -25.25
CA LYS A 344 -0.90 16.30 -26.61
C LYS A 344 -0.23 17.48 -27.32
N GLU A 345 1.01 17.76 -26.95
CA GLU A 345 1.90 18.69 -27.69
C GLU A 345 3.30 18.08 -27.80
N PHE A 346 3.40 16.99 -28.56
CA PHE A 346 4.68 16.49 -29.07
C PHE A 346 4.62 16.24 -30.58
N ASP A 347 3.86 17.05 -31.33
CA ASP A 347 3.75 16.93 -32.77
C ASP A 347 3.94 18.26 -33.49
N SER A 348 5.07 18.95 -33.26
CA SER A 348 5.43 20.09 -34.12
C SER A 348 6.92 20.41 -34.19
N CYS A 349 7.82 19.48 -33.92
CA CYS A 349 9.26 19.67 -34.12
C CYS A 349 9.88 18.57 -35.00
N LEU A 350 9.31 18.30 -36.18
CA LEU A 350 10.06 17.71 -37.28
C LEU A 350 10.40 18.85 -38.25
N PRO A 351 11.70 19.11 -38.51
CA PRO A 351 12.05 20.05 -39.54
C PRO A 351 11.62 19.52 -40.90
N SER A 352 10.85 20.33 -41.64
CA SER A 352 10.50 20.09 -43.05
C SER A 352 11.78 19.90 -43.86
N THR A 353 12.04 18.66 -44.30
CA THR A 353 13.06 18.43 -45.35
C THR A 353 12.52 18.97 -46.65
N THR A 354 12.93 20.19 -47.02
CA THR A 354 12.82 20.68 -48.39
C THR A 354 13.86 19.97 -49.25
N THR A 355 13.42 19.06 -50.08
CA THR A 355 14.17 18.52 -51.21
C THR A 355 14.20 19.61 -52.32
N SER A 356 15.39 20.07 -52.66
CA SER A 356 15.72 20.74 -53.92
C SER A 356 16.34 19.74 -54.84
#